data_80b2186fff0554d2642ea8ed3dde0fd2
#
_entry.id   80b2186fff0554d2642ea8ed3dde0fd2
#
_cell.length_a   1.000
_cell.length_b   1.000
_cell.length_c   1.000
_cell.angle_alpha   90.00
_cell.angle_beta   90.00
_cell.angle_gamma   90.00
#
_symmetry.space_group_name_H-M   'P 1'
#
loop_
_entity.id
_entity.type
_entity.pdbx_description
1 polymer ?
#
loop_
_entity_poly.entity_id
_entity_poly.type
_entity_poly.pdbx_seq_one_letter_code
_entity_poly.pdbx_strand_id
1 'polypeptide(L)'
;MHSDLFDRIDRTVTEHNMLCPEDRVVAAVSGGADSMLLLHYLLSRRERWQLQITVAHVEHGIRGESSWADAAFVRDFCARQHLSYFEKAIDAPGEAKAAGMGVEAYARQTRYAFFQSLDCDRIATAHTLSDSVETMLFRLARGTGLRGLTGIAPVRGKIIRPLLDCTGEEVRAACTALHIDYRIDESNADERYSRNAIRHTLVPDFDRVHPGFMQNAARTLQNLQADEAYLQVQTAELLQAARMAGGLQTAVLTAAPLPLRRRALTAFLEQNRFGVDALHLAQLDELLASGGRLQLPGGFAHVQRGVLTLEAAGAPPAAAIAYEQIVVSVAEFLTIRELSQIKIDFYCDYDKITGSVRFRQRQAGDRISPAGRGCSKSLKKLYCEYRVPQSRRALPLVAEDDLGIIAVAGCCCDQRVGVDATTRSVLYVVSHTED
;
A
#
# COMPACT_ATOMS: atom_id res chain seq x y z
N MET A 1 -17.43 -7.06 -38.57
CA MET A 1 -17.31 -7.46 -37.15
C MET A 1 -15.93 -7.12 -36.54
N HIS A 2 -14.78 -7.27 -37.25
CA HIS A 2 -13.47 -6.99 -36.62
C HIS A 2 -13.09 -5.52 -36.64
N SER A 3 -13.51 -4.76 -37.69
CA SER A 3 -13.38 -3.30 -37.71
C SER A 3 -14.13 -2.67 -36.52
N ASP A 4 -15.27 -3.21 -36.15
CA ASP A 4 -16.13 -2.65 -35.10
C ASP A 4 -15.52 -2.68 -33.69
N LEU A 5 -14.80 -3.77 -33.30
CA LEU A 5 -14.13 -3.83 -32.00
C LEU A 5 -12.94 -2.85 -31.94
N PHE A 6 -12.09 -2.83 -32.96
CA PHE A 6 -10.95 -1.90 -33.00
C PHE A 6 -11.40 -0.45 -33.11
N ASP A 7 -12.52 -0.18 -33.82
CA ASP A 7 -13.10 1.15 -33.90
C ASP A 7 -13.66 1.59 -32.51
N ARG A 8 -14.21 0.64 -31.73
CA ARG A 8 -14.62 0.91 -30.35
C ARG A 8 -13.41 1.20 -29.45
N ILE A 9 -12.34 0.43 -29.57
CA ILE A 9 -11.08 0.70 -28.84
C ILE A 9 -10.51 2.06 -29.25
N ASP A 10 -10.52 2.41 -30.55
CA ASP A 10 -10.06 3.73 -31.02
C ASP A 10 -10.89 4.88 -30.40
N ARG A 11 -12.19 4.70 -30.21
CA ARG A 11 -13.05 5.68 -29.51
C ARG A 11 -12.60 5.84 -28.06
N THR A 12 -12.47 4.74 -27.32
CA THR A 12 -12.00 4.74 -25.91
C THR A 12 -10.64 5.43 -25.80
N VAL A 13 -9.69 5.10 -26.68
CA VAL A 13 -8.36 5.70 -26.72
C VAL A 13 -8.43 7.21 -26.97
N THR A 14 -9.29 7.65 -27.89
CA THR A 14 -9.45 9.07 -28.24
C THR A 14 -10.17 9.85 -27.13
N GLU A 15 -11.29 9.34 -26.61
CA GLU A 15 -12.08 9.98 -25.55
C GLU A 15 -11.26 10.22 -24.27
N HIS A 16 -10.37 9.31 -23.97
CA HIS A 16 -9.51 9.40 -22.76
C HIS A 16 -8.10 9.91 -23.02
N ASN A 17 -7.79 10.38 -24.25
CA ASN A 17 -6.46 10.87 -24.63
C ASN A 17 -5.33 9.91 -24.21
N MET A 18 -5.52 8.61 -24.50
CA MET A 18 -4.62 7.55 -24.05
C MET A 18 -3.30 7.53 -24.82
N LEU A 19 -3.34 7.84 -26.11
CA LEU A 19 -2.20 7.83 -27.02
C LEU A 19 -2.07 9.17 -27.73
N CYS A 20 -0.81 9.61 -27.88
CA CYS A 20 -0.41 10.71 -28.72
C CYS A 20 0.49 10.22 -29.85
N PRO A 21 0.60 10.97 -30.97
CA PRO A 21 1.61 10.67 -31.98
C PRO A 21 3.03 10.60 -31.38
N GLU A 22 3.82 9.65 -31.87
CA GLU A 22 5.22 9.42 -31.46
C GLU A 22 5.40 8.88 -30.03
N ASP A 23 4.31 8.54 -29.30
CA ASP A 23 4.42 7.97 -27.95
C ASP A 23 5.27 6.69 -27.95
N ARG A 24 6.16 6.60 -26.94
CA ARG A 24 6.88 5.36 -26.58
C ARG A 24 5.98 4.57 -25.63
N VAL A 25 5.44 3.46 -26.14
CA VAL A 25 4.46 2.65 -25.42
C VAL A 25 5.06 1.35 -24.94
N VAL A 26 5.05 1.13 -23.63
CA VAL A 26 5.32 -0.18 -23.04
C VAL A 26 4.00 -0.96 -23.00
N ALA A 27 3.91 -2.04 -23.78
CA ALA A 27 2.81 -3.00 -23.75
C ALA A 27 3.09 -4.06 -22.67
N ALA A 28 2.26 -4.13 -21.63
CA ALA A 28 2.36 -5.16 -20.59
C ALA A 28 1.69 -6.45 -21.08
N VAL A 29 2.47 -7.45 -21.45
CA VAL A 29 2.00 -8.68 -22.10
C VAL A 29 2.27 -9.89 -21.23
N SER A 30 1.20 -10.58 -20.82
CA SER A 30 1.30 -11.84 -20.04
C SER A 30 1.28 -13.10 -20.92
N GLY A 31 0.93 -12.99 -22.20
CA GLY A 31 0.71 -14.13 -23.09
C GLY A 31 -0.76 -14.57 -23.18
N GLY A 32 -1.63 -14.14 -22.27
CA GLY A 32 -3.07 -14.43 -22.32
C GLY A 32 -3.82 -13.62 -23.36
N ALA A 33 -5.06 -14.03 -23.68
CA ALA A 33 -5.89 -13.48 -24.77
C ALA A 33 -5.98 -11.94 -24.71
N ASP A 34 -6.29 -11.36 -23.54
CA ASP A 34 -6.48 -9.92 -23.39
C ASP A 34 -5.19 -9.16 -23.73
N SER A 35 -4.05 -9.62 -23.25
CA SER A 35 -2.75 -8.98 -23.48
C SER A 35 -2.24 -9.14 -24.91
N MET A 36 -2.54 -10.28 -25.55
CA MET A 36 -2.19 -10.50 -26.95
C MET A 36 -3.04 -9.67 -27.88
N LEU A 37 -4.37 -9.56 -27.61
CA LEU A 37 -5.24 -8.68 -28.40
C LEU A 37 -4.81 -7.21 -28.27
N LEU A 38 -4.46 -6.75 -27.04
CA LEU A 38 -3.93 -5.40 -26.83
C LEU A 38 -2.67 -5.15 -27.68
N LEU A 39 -1.73 -6.10 -27.66
CA LEU A 39 -0.51 -5.99 -28.47
C LEU A 39 -0.83 -5.91 -29.97
N HIS A 40 -1.70 -6.77 -30.47
CA HIS A 40 -2.13 -6.75 -31.87
C HIS A 40 -2.85 -5.44 -32.24
N TYR A 41 -3.68 -4.91 -31.35
CA TYR A 41 -4.30 -3.59 -31.53
C TYR A 41 -3.24 -2.49 -31.65
N LEU A 42 -2.30 -2.41 -30.73
CA LEU A 42 -1.22 -1.40 -30.74
C LEU A 42 -0.38 -1.50 -32.03
N LEU A 43 -0.03 -2.72 -32.44
CA LEU A 43 0.71 -2.95 -33.69
C LEU A 43 -0.09 -2.48 -34.92
N SER A 44 -1.42 -2.74 -34.96
CA SER A 44 -2.29 -2.28 -36.06
C SER A 44 -2.42 -0.75 -36.14
N ARG A 45 -2.14 -0.05 -35.05
CA ARG A 45 -2.19 1.42 -34.96
C ARG A 45 -0.82 2.08 -34.99
N ARG A 46 0.24 1.28 -35.05
CA ARG A 46 1.64 1.73 -34.97
C ARG A 46 1.96 2.82 -36.00
N GLU A 47 1.61 2.61 -37.27
CA GLU A 47 1.88 3.58 -38.34
C GLU A 47 1.04 4.84 -38.18
N ARG A 48 -0.27 4.68 -37.89
CA ARG A 48 -1.21 5.80 -37.73
C ARG A 48 -0.78 6.79 -36.64
N TRP A 49 -0.25 6.27 -35.51
CA TRP A 49 0.15 7.07 -34.34
C TRP A 49 1.68 7.20 -34.23
N GLN A 50 2.45 6.64 -35.19
CA GLN A 50 3.90 6.61 -35.16
C GLN A 50 4.49 6.06 -33.85
N LEU A 51 3.83 5.03 -33.28
CA LEU A 51 4.17 4.50 -31.97
C LEU A 51 5.49 3.73 -31.96
N GLN A 52 6.27 3.93 -30.90
CA GLN A 52 7.43 3.10 -30.57
C GLN A 52 6.99 2.08 -29.50
N ILE A 53 6.75 0.84 -29.94
CA ILE A 53 6.18 -0.20 -29.07
C ILE A 53 7.29 -1.07 -28.50
N THR A 54 7.32 -1.19 -27.19
CA THR A 54 8.18 -2.09 -26.42
C THR A 54 7.30 -3.04 -25.63
N VAL A 55 7.61 -4.33 -25.63
CA VAL A 55 6.87 -5.34 -24.85
C VAL A 55 7.56 -5.60 -23.53
N ALA A 56 6.80 -5.58 -22.44
CA ALA A 56 7.27 -5.92 -21.11
C ALA A 56 6.49 -7.11 -20.54
N HIS A 57 7.21 -8.15 -20.14
CA HIS A 57 6.69 -9.34 -19.49
C HIS A 57 7.20 -9.48 -18.06
N VAL A 58 6.35 -9.92 -17.14
CA VAL A 58 6.75 -10.24 -15.76
C VAL A 58 6.36 -11.66 -15.43
N GLU A 59 7.35 -12.47 -15.14
CA GLU A 59 7.21 -13.82 -14.62
C GLU A 59 7.18 -13.75 -13.08
N HIS A 60 6.13 -14.30 -12.46
CA HIS A 60 5.86 -14.10 -11.03
C HIS A 60 6.38 -15.24 -10.12
N GLY A 61 7.00 -16.28 -10.65
CA GLY A 61 7.51 -17.43 -9.88
C GLY A 61 6.43 -18.28 -9.20
N ILE A 62 5.16 -18.10 -9.59
CA ILE A 62 4.04 -18.75 -8.89
C ILE A 62 3.76 -20.14 -9.45
N ARG A 63 4.04 -20.41 -10.74
CA ARG A 63 3.58 -21.59 -11.49
C ARG A 63 4.70 -22.47 -12.06
N GLY A 64 5.97 -22.24 -11.74
CA GLY A 64 7.09 -23.05 -12.21
C GLY A 64 7.18 -23.13 -13.74
N GLU A 65 7.23 -24.35 -14.31
CA GLU A 65 7.45 -24.56 -15.76
C GLU A 65 6.42 -23.89 -16.68
N SER A 66 5.16 -23.76 -16.26
CA SER A 66 4.12 -23.11 -17.06
C SER A 66 4.38 -21.62 -17.27
N SER A 67 4.89 -20.92 -16.26
CA SER A 67 5.27 -19.49 -16.36
C SER A 67 6.42 -19.27 -17.37
N TRP A 68 7.37 -20.22 -17.43
CA TRP A 68 8.49 -20.16 -18.40
C TRP A 68 8.01 -20.33 -19.83
N ALA A 69 7.00 -21.20 -20.04
CA ALA A 69 6.38 -21.39 -21.35
C ALA A 69 5.64 -20.14 -21.84
N ASP A 70 4.98 -19.39 -20.90
CA ASP A 70 4.33 -18.13 -21.22
C ASP A 70 5.35 -17.05 -21.62
N ALA A 71 6.45 -16.92 -20.88
CA ALA A 71 7.55 -16.01 -21.21
C ALA A 71 8.20 -16.34 -22.56
N ALA A 72 8.45 -17.62 -22.84
CA ALA A 72 9.00 -18.08 -24.12
C ALA A 72 8.05 -17.73 -25.27
N PHE A 73 6.74 -17.98 -25.12
CA PHE A 73 5.73 -17.66 -26.13
C PHE A 73 5.74 -16.16 -26.49
N VAL A 74 5.76 -15.27 -25.50
CA VAL A 74 5.78 -13.82 -25.73
C VAL A 74 7.11 -13.39 -26.36
N ARG A 75 8.24 -13.94 -25.91
CA ARG A 75 9.58 -13.65 -26.45
C ARG A 75 9.68 -14.04 -27.92
N ASP A 76 9.21 -15.25 -28.28
CA ASP A 76 9.21 -15.74 -29.65
C ASP A 76 8.30 -14.90 -30.56
N PHE A 77 7.15 -14.47 -30.06
CA PHE A 77 6.29 -13.54 -30.78
C PHE A 77 7.01 -12.22 -31.06
N CYS A 78 7.66 -11.62 -30.04
CA CYS A 78 8.40 -10.37 -30.17
C CYS A 78 9.54 -10.51 -31.17
N ALA A 79 10.28 -11.62 -31.16
CA ALA A 79 11.36 -11.89 -32.14
C ALA A 79 10.82 -11.93 -33.57
N ARG A 80 9.70 -12.63 -33.81
CA ARG A 80 9.07 -12.68 -35.15
C ARG A 80 8.56 -11.32 -35.63
N GLN A 81 8.12 -10.46 -34.72
CA GLN A 81 7.60 -9.12 -35.03
C GLN A 81 8.64 -8.00 -34.92
N HIS A 82 9.91 -8.35 -34.70
CA HIS A 82 11.01 -7.39 -34.50
C HIS A 82 10.71 -6.32 -33.46
N LEU A 83 10.12 -6.73 -32.29
CA LEU A 83 9.79 -5.85 -31.19
C LEU A 83 10.85 -5.90 -30.08
N SER A 84 11.13 -4.77 -29.46
CA SER A 84 11.91 -4.72 -28.22
C SER A 84 11.17 -5.46 -27.11
N TYR A 85 11.84 -6.37 -26.42
CA TYR A 85 11.29 -7.21 -25.37
C TYR A 85 12.09 -7.08 -24.08
N PHE A 86 11.44 -6.81 -22.98
CA PHE A 86 12.02 -6.80 -21.65
C PHE A 86 11.27 -7.76 -20.73
N GLU A 87 12.01 -8.55 -19.99
CA GLU A 87 11.47 -9.55 -19.07
C GLU A 87 12.02 -9.33 -17.66
N LYS A 88 11.17 -9.52 -16.67
CA LYS A 88 11.56 -9.56 -15.27
C LYS A 88 10.97 -10.79 -14.60
N ALA A 89 11.85 -11.65 -14.09
CA ALA A 89 11.44 -12.74 -13.19
C ALA A 89 11.49 -12.27 -11.73
N ILE A 90 10.50 -12.68 -10.94
CA ILE A 90 10.40 -12.42 -9.50
C ILE A 90 9.96 -13.68 -8.77
N ASP A 91 10.49 -13.93 -7.57
CA ASP A 91 9.95 -14.91 -6.64
C ASP A 91 8.88 -14.25 -5.76
N ALA A 92 7.67 -14.02 -6.33
CA ALA A 92 6.62 -13.33 -5.62
C ALA A 92 6.24 -13.99 -4.27
N PRO A 93 6.14 -15.33 -4.11
CA PRO A 93 5.87 -15.95 -2.83
C PRO A 93 6.96 -15.71 -1.77
N GLY A 94 8.23 -15.91 -2.13
CA GLY A 94 9.37 -15.72 -1.22
C GLY A 94 9.58 -14.27 -0.82
N GLU A 95 9.61 -13.37 -1.81
CA GLU A 95 9.83 -11.94 -1.61
C GLU A 95 8.67 -11.27 -0.87
N ALA A 96 7.41 -11.63 -1.14
CA ALA A 96 6.23 -11.12 -0.41
C ALA A 96 6.27 -11.49 1.07
N LYS A 97 6.67 -12.74 1.39
CA LYS A 97 6.84 -13.19 2.77
C LYS A 97 7.91 -12.39 3.50
N ALA A 98 9.04 -12.12 2.85
CA ALA A 98 10.13 -11.30 3.40
C ALA A 98 9.69 -9.84 3.63
N ALA A 99 8.86 -9.30 2.73
CA ALA A 99 8.31 -7.95 2.82
C ALA A 99 7.09 -7.82 3.77
N GLY A 100 6.57 -8.92 4.33
CA GLY A 100 5.37 -8.91 5.17
C GLY A 100 4.10 -8.50 4.41
N MET A 101 4.04 -8.77 3.11
CA MET A 101 2.94 -8.42 2.21
C MET A 101 2.20 -9.66 1.71
N GLY A 102 0.96 -9.47 1.24
CA GLY A 102 0.26 -10.51 0.48
C GLY A 102 0.91 -10.71 -0.91
N VAL A 103 0.98 -11.96 -1.38
CA VAL A 103 1.64 -12.31 -2.65
C VAL A 103 1.11 -11.51 -3.84
N GLU A 104 -0.22 -11.38 -3.97
CA GLU A 104 -0.84 -10.61 -5.07
C GLU A 104 -0.47 -9.11 -5.02
N ALA A 105 -0.47 -8.53 -3.81
CA ALA A 105 -0.11 -7.13 -3.61
C ALA A 105 1.35 -6.86 -3.95
N TYR A 106 2.24 -7.74 -3.51
CA TYR A 106 3.67 -7.68 -3.82
C TYR A 106 3.94 -7.83 -5.32
N ALA A 107 3.38 -8.87 -5.94
CA ALA A 107 3.52 -9.13 -7.37
C ALA A 107 3.02 -7.93 -8.20
N ARG A 108 1.89 -7.34 -7.81
CA ARG A 108 1.34 -6.13 -8.44
C ARG A 108 2.28 -4.93 -8.29
N GLN A 109 2.79 -4.67 -7.09
CA GLN A 109 3.70 -3.55 -6.82
C GLN A 109 4.98 -3.67 -7.66
N THR A 110 5.63 -4.83 -7.63
CA THR A 110 6.88 -5.10 -8.35
C THR A 110 6.69 -5.01 -9.86
N ARG A 111 5.56 -5.53 -10.37
CA ARG A 111 5.20 -5.43 -11.79
C ARG A 111 5.10 -3.98 -12.26
N TYR A 112 4.37 -3.13 -11.53
CA TYR A 112 4.25 -1.73 -11.91
C TYR A 112 5.56 -0.96 -11.72
N ALA A 113 6.35 -1.25 -10.70
CA ALA A 113 7.68 -0.68 -10.52
C ALA A 113 8.60 -1.00 -11.71
N PHE A 114 8.56 -2.26 -12.20
CA PHE A 114 9.29 -2.65 -13.40
C PHE A 114 8.83 -1.89 -14.64
N PHE A 115 7.53 -1.83 -14.91
CA PHE A 115 7.03 -1.11 -16.08
C PHE A 115 7.40 0.38 -16.04
N GLN A 116 7.37 0.99 -14.86
CA GLN A 116 7.73 2.39 -14.66
C GLN A 116 9.25 2.66 -14.78
N SER A 117 10.09 1.64 -14.60
CA SER A 117 11.53 1.76 -14.78
C SER A 117 11.96 1.80 -16.25
N LEU A 118 11.07 1.39 -17.16
CA LEU A 118 11.32 1.44 -18.59
C LEU A 118 11.05 2.87 -19.11
N ASP A 119 11.91 3.29 -20.04
CA ASP A 119 11.74 4.61 -20.66
C ASP A 119 10.55 4.62 -21.62
N CYS A 120 9.45 5.24 -21.18
CA CYS A 120 8.19 5.28 -21.91
C CYS A 120 7.34 6.50 -21.55
N ASP A 121 6.45 6.86 -22.45
CA ASP A 121 5.44 7.90 -22.24
C ASP A 121 4.14 7.27 -21.74
N ARG A 122 3.82 6.04 -22.21
CA ARG A 122 2.63 5.28 -21.84
C ARG A 122 2.95 3.83 -21.50
N ILE A 123 2.14 3.26 -20.58
CA ILE A 123 2.16 1.84 -20.20
C ILE A 123 0.77 1.30 -20.48
N ALA A 124 0.63 0.50 -21.53
CA ALA A 124 -0.63 -0.10 -21.91
C ALA A 124 -0.86 -1.44 -21.18
N THR A 125 -2.00 -1.58 -20.51
CA THR A 125 -2.39 -2.79 -19.79
C THR A 125 -3.75 -3.29 -20.29
N ALA A 126 -3.92 -4.61 -20.36
CA ALA A 126 -5.04 -5.27 -21.02
C ALA A 126 -6.25 -5.49 -20.07
N HIS A 127 -6.56 -4.53 -19.21
CA HIS A 127 -7.76 -4.62 -18.39
C HIS A 127 -9.01 -4.40 -19.26
N THR A 128 -10.02 -5.21 -18.99
CA THR A 128 -11.29 -5.25 -19.75
C THR A 128 -12.47 -4.69 -18.92
N LEU A 129 -13.63 -4.56 -19.55
CA LEU A 129 -14.89 -4.26 -18.86
C LEU A 129 -15.21 -5.32 -17.80
N SER A 130 -14.95 -6.59 -18.11
CA SER A 130 -15.15 -7.68 -17.15
C SER A 130 -14.33 -7.45 -15.86
N ASP A 131 -13.08 -7.06 -15.97
CA ASP A 131 -12.23 -6.75 -14.82
C ASP A 131 -12.75 -5.52 -14.04
N SER A 132 -13.31 -4.54 -14.74
CA SER A 132 -13.88 -3.34 -14.13
C SER A 132 -15.14 -3.66 -13.32
N VAL A 133 -16.03 -4.50 -13.87
CA VAL A 133 -17.23 -4.98 -13.17
C VAL A 133 -16.86 -5.85 -11.96
N GLU A 134 -15.93 -6.80 -12.11
CA GLU A 134 -15.40 -7.59 -11.00
C GLU A 134 -14.85 -6.70 -9.88
N THR A 135 -14.09 -5.67 -10.24
CA THR A 135 -13.53 -4.70 -9.30
C THR A 135 -14.61 -3.90 -8.58
N MET A 136 -15.66 -3.46 -9.30
CA MET A 136 -16.79 -2.76 -8.72
C MET A 136 -17.52 -3.65 -7.70
N LEU A 137 -17.86 -4.88 -8.07
CA LEU A 137 -18.55 -5.84 -7.19
C LEU A 137 -17.70 -6.21 -5.96
N PHE A 138 -16.40 -6.45 -6.15
CA PHE A 138 -15.48 -6.74 -5.06
C PHE A 138 -15.40 -5.59 -4.04
N ARG A 139 -15.34 -4.34 -4.53
CA ARG A 139 -15.29 -3.16 -3.66
C ARG A 139 -16.64 -2.91 -2.99
N LEU A 140 -17.77 -3.16 -3.69
CA LEU A 140 -19.10 -3.08 -3.12
C LEU A 140 -19.25 -4.03 -1.93
N ALA A 141 -18.83 -5.29 -2.08
CA ALA A 141 -18.86 -6.30 -1.02
C ALA A 141 -18.02 -5.91 0.22
N ARG A 142 -16.96 -5.09 0.04
CA ARG A 142 -16.10 -4.61 1.13
C ARG A 142 -16.54 -3.29 1.76
N GLY A 143 -17.57 -2.67 1.20
CA GLY A 143 -17.99 -1.33 1.58
C GLY A 143 -17.10 -0.26 0.96
N THR A 144 -17.67 0.54 0.07
CA THR A 144 -16.92 1.61 -0.60
C THR A 144 -17.86 2.79 -0.95
N GLY A 145 -17.27 3.97 -1.10
CA GLY A 145 -17.96 5.13 -1.65
C GLY A 145 -17.95 5.15 -3.19
N LEU A 146 -18.51 6.23 -3.78
CA LEU A 146 -18.65 6.41 -5.23
C LEU A 146 -17.33 6.14 -5.98
N ARG A 147 -16.21 6.73 -5.54
CA ARG A 147 -14.88 6.55 -6.15
C ARG A 147 -14.47 5.07 -6.29
N GLY A 148 -14.84 4.23 -5.33
CA GLY A 148 -14.53 2.80 -5.42
C GLY A 148 -15.46 2.06 -6.38
N LEU A 149 -16.71 2.52 -6.55
CA LEU A 149 -17.69 1.90 -7.46
C LEU A 149 -17.44 2.24 -8.93
N THR A 150 -16.60 3.22 -9.26
CA THR A 150 -16.24 3.55 -10.65
C THR A 150 -15.41 2.48 -11.36
N GLY A 151 -15.11 1.36 -10.71
CA GLY A 151 -14.34 0.26 -11.29
C GLY A 151 -12.87 0.61 -11.49
N ILE A 152 -12.35 0.32 -12.67
CA ILE A 152 -10.97 0.58 -13.06
C ILE A 152 -10.90 1.85 -13.90
N ALA A 153 -10.05 2.81 -13.53
CA ALA A 153 -9.91 4.06 -14.28
C ALA A 153 -9.26 3.81 -15.67
N PRO A 154 -9.77 4.42 -16.75
CA PRO A 154 -9.20 4.30 -18.09
C PRO A 154 -7.73 4.74 -18.17
N VAL A 155 -7.40 5.83 -17.50
CA VAL A 155 -6.04 6.38 -17.42
C VAL A 155 -5.66 6.63 -15.96
N ARG A 156 -4.41 6.27 -15.61
CA ARG A 156 -3.82 6.56 -14.30
C ARG A 156 -2.34 6.91 -14.44
N GLY A 157 -2.02 8.19 -14.47
CA GLY A 157 -0.68 8.66 -14.81
C GLY A 157 -0.27 8.18 -16.20
N LYS A 158 0.85 7.47 -16.34
CA LYS A 158 1.27 6.89 -17.62
C LYS A 158 0.50 5.61 -18.03
N ILE A 159 -0.27 5.01 -17.11
CA ILE A 159 -0.96 3.73 -17.36
C ILE A 159 -2.25 4.00 -18.14
N ILE A 160 -2.42 3.32 -19.28
CA ILE A 160 -3.59 3.36 -20.15
C ILE A 160 -4.22 1.96 -20.29
N ARG A 161 -5.53 1.93 -20.54
CA ARG A 161 -6.31 0.67 -20.64
C ARG A 161 -7.24 0.69 -21.84
N PRO A 162 -6.68 0.46 -23.04
CA PRO A 162 -7.45 0.55 -24.29
C PRO A 162 -8.65 -0.40 -24.38
N LEU A 163 -8.57 -1.58 -23.72
CA LEU A 163 -9.60 -2.62 -23.78
C LEU A 163 -10.73 -2.45 -22.74
N LEU A 164 -10.77 -1.33 -22.01
CA LEU A 164 -11.65 -1.20 -20.84
C LEU A 164 -13.15 -1.21 -21.16
N ASP A 165 -13.53 -0.93 -22.41
CA ASP A 165 -14.91 -1.01 -22.90
C ASP A 165 -15.22 -2.33 -23.63
N CYS A 166 -14.29 -3.28 -23.63
CA CYS A 166 -14.48 -4.60 -24.22
C CYS A 166 -14.65 -5.65 -23.11
N THR A 167 -15.60 -6.58 -23.31
CA THR A 167 -15.73 -7.73 -22.42
C THR A 167 -14.64 -8.77 -22.72
N GLY A 168 -14.28 -9.59 -21.72
CA GLY A 168 -13.35 -10.70 -21.94
C GLY A 168 -13.86 -11.74 -22.95
N GLU A 169 -15.17 -11.86 -23.14
CA GLU A 169 -15.78 -12.72 -24.17
C GLU A 169 -15.53 -12.14 -25.58
N GLU A 170 -15.77 -10.85 -25.77
CA GLU A 170 -15.52 -10.15 -27.06
C GLU A 170 -14.03 -10.20 -27.41
N VAL A 171 -13.14 -10.06 -26.41
CA VAL A 171 -11.69 -10.20 -26.60
C VAL A 171 -11.33 -11.60 -27.12
N ARG A 172 -11.84 -12.66 -26.50
CA ARG A 172 -11.57 -14.04 -26.96
C ARG A 172 -12.17 -14.31 -28.34
N ALA A 173 -13.39 -13.84 -28.62
CA ALA A 173 -14.00 -13.94 -29.93
C ALA A 173 -13.18 -13.23 -31.01
N ALA A 174 -12.61 -12.05 -30.69
CA ALA A 174 -11.74 -11.32 -31.59
C ALA A 174 -10.40 -12.04 -31.81
N CYS A 175 -9.80 -12.62 -30.78
CA CYS A 175 -8.59 -13.44 -30.94
C CYS A 175 -8.81 -14.61 -31.89
N THR A 176 -9.93 -15.34 -31.74
CA THR A 176 -10.28 -16.46 -32.61
C THR A 176 -10.42 -16.00 -34.03
N ALA A 177 -11.14 -14.94 -34.26
CA ALA A 177 -11.48 -14.44 -35.60
C ALA A 177 -10.29 -13.79 -36.32
N LEU A 178 -9.35 -13.22 -35.58
CA LEU A 178 -8.08 -12.65 -36.10
C LEU A 178 -6.92 -13.65 -36.11
N HIS A 179 -7.19 -14.91 -35.75
CA HIS A 179 -6.15 -15.97 -35.61
C HIS A 179 -4.97 -15.53 -34.74
N ILE A 180 -5.29 -14.87 -33.62
CA ILE A 180 -4.29 -14.45 -32.63
C ILE A 180 -4.05 -15.61 -31.68
N ASP A 181 -2.84 -16.15 -31.70
CA ASP A 181 -2.42 -17.16 -30.72
C ASP A 181 -2.27 -16.56 -29.34
N TYR A 182 -2.71 -17.29 -28.31
CA TYR A 182 -2.55 -16.93 -26.91
C TYR A 182 -2.48 -18.17 -26.02
N ARG A 183 -1.96 -18.00 -24.80
CA ARG A 183 -1.86 -19.04 -23.78
C ARG A 183 -3.08 -19.00 -22.85
N ILE A 184 -3.56 -20.17 -22.47
CA ILE A 184 -4.63 -20.30 -21.49
C ILE A 184 -4.01 -20.52 -20.11
N ASP A 185 -4.37 -19.66 -19.16
CA ASP A 185 -3.92 -19.76 -17.78
C ASP A 185 -4.89 -20.64 -16.97
N GLU A 186 -4.44 -21.83 -16.58
CA GLU A 186 -5.24 -22.80 -15.83
C GLU A 186 -5.59 -22.31 -14.41
N SER A 187 -4.81 -21.38 -13.83
CA SER A 187 -5.10 -20.80 -12.50
C SER A 187 -6.35 -19.91 -12.46
N ASN A 188 -6.88 -19.51 -13.63
CA ASN A 188 -8.13 -18.77 -13.73
C ASN A 188 -9.37 -19.59 -13.24
N ALA A 189 -9.23 -20.89 -13.04
CA ALA A 189 -10.29 -21.77 -12.54
C ALA A 189 -10.32 -21.91 -10.99
N ASP A 190 -9.35 -21.37 -10.26
CA ASP A 190 -9.28 -21.53 -8.80
C ASP A 190 -10.20 -20.54 -8.07
N GLU A 191 -11.37 -21.03 -7.62
CA GLU A 191 -12.40 -20.24 -6.90
C GLU A 191 -12.00 -19.78 -5.49
N ARG A 192 -10.89 -20.26 -4.94
CA ARG A 192 -10.38 -19.79 -3.63
C ARG A 192 -10.02 -18.30 -3.66
N TYR A 193 -9.81 -17.74 -4.83
CA TYR A 193 -9.60 -16.31 -4.99
C TYR A 193 -10.94 -15.58 -5.15
N SER A 194 -11.19 -14.59 -4.34
CA SER A 194 -12.46 -13.82 -4.29
C SER A 194 -12.88 -13.23 -5.63
N ARG A 195 -11.95 -12.91 -6.55
CA ARG A 195 -12.24 -12.43 -7.90
C ARG A 195 -12.77 -13.53 -8.80
N ASN A 196 -12.22 -14.74 -8.70
CA ASN A 196 -12.70 -15.88 -9.47
C ASN A 196 -14.12 -16.25 -9.06
N ALA A 197 -14.46 -16.19 -7.76
CA ALA A 197 -15.84 -16.37 -7.28
C ALA A 197 -16.79 -15.32 -7.87
N ILE A 198 -16.38 -14.05 -7.96
CA ILE A 198 -17.19 -13.02 -8.61
C ILE A 198 -17.39 -13.36 -10.11
N ARG A 199 -16.33 -13.70 -10.82
CA ARG A 199 -16.36 -14.01 -12.26
C ARG A 199 -17.20 -15.24 -12.60
N HIS A 200 -17.03 -16.32 -11.85
CA HIS A 200 -17.63 -17.61 -12.19
C HIS A 200 -18.99 -17.87 -11.54
N THR A 201 -19.32 -17.13 -10.47
CA THR A 201 -20.57 -17.30 -9.74
C THR A 201 -21.44 -16.06 -9.80
N LEU A 202 -20.96 -14.91 -9.28
CA LEU A 202 -21.82 -13.74 -9.13
C LEU A 202 -22.22 -13.11 -10.47
N VAL A 203 -21.29 -12.93 -11.40
CA VAL A 203 -21.59 -12.31 -12.70
C VAL A 203 -22.60 -13.14 -13.50
N PRO A 204 -22.46 -14.48 -13.62
CA PRO A 204 -23.50 -15.34 -14.21
C PRO A 204 -24.83 -15.29 -13.48
N ASP A 205 -24.85 -15.19 -12.16
CA ASP A 205 -26.07 -15.06 -11.37
C ASP A 205 -26.80 -13.75 -11.65
N PHE A 206 -26.08 -12.64 -11.74
CA PHE A 206 -26.67 -11.37 -12.16
C PHE A 206 -27.22 -11.42 -13.58
N ASP A 207 -26.57 -12.10 -14.51
CA ASP A 207 -27.04 -12.24 -15.88
C ASP A 207 -28.30 -13.14 -15.95
N ARG A 208 -28.44 -14.13 -15.07
CA ARG A 208 -29.70 -14.90 -14.91
C ARG A 208 -30.83 -14.05 -14.36
N VAL A 209 -30.57 -13.12 -13.45
CA VAL A 209 -31.58 -12.20 -12.91
C VAL A 209 -31.99 -11.20 -13.95
N HIS A 210 -31.07 -10.69 -14.73
CA HIS A 210 -31.33 -9.73 -15.79
C HIS A 210 -30.36 -9.94 -16.96
N PRO A 211 -30.83 -10.61 -18.04
CA PRO A 211 -30.04 -10.81 -19.26
C PRO A 211 -29.47 -9.50 -19.79
N GLY A 212 -28.21 -9.51 -20.17
CA GLY A 212 -27.46 -8.31 -20.56
C GLY A 212 -26.91 -7.51 -19.39
N PHE A 213 -26.67 -8.17 -18.24
CA PHE A 213 -26.09 -7.53 -17.07
C PHE A 213 -24.78 -6.78 -17.38
N MET A 214 -23.88 -7.33 -18.18
CA MET A 214 -22.61 -6.69 -18.52
C MET A 214 -22.78 -5.33 -19.20
N GLN A 215 -23.73 -5.22 -20.14
CA GLN A 215 -24.08 -3.96 -20.83
C GLN A 215 -24.70 -2.94 -19.87
N ASN A 216 -25.54 -3.40 -18.94
CA ASN A 216 -26.11 -2.55 -17.90
C ASN A 216 -25.07 -2.07 -16.91
N ALA A 217 -24.15 -2.96 -16.50
CA ALA A 217 -23.03 -2.62 -15.64
C ALA A 217 -22.07 -1.62 -16.30
N ALA A 218 -21.80 -1.77 -17.62
CA ALA A 218 -21.01 -0.80 -18.37
C ALA A 218 -21.62 0.61 -18.31
N ARG A 219 -22.95 0.73 -18.59
CA ARG A 219 -23.65 2.03 -18.48
C ARG A 219 -23.63 2.60 -17.07
N THR A 220 -23.80 1.76 -16.08
CA THR A 220 -23.70 2.17 -14.67
C THR A 220 -22.31 2.70 -14.35
N LEU A 221 -21.25 2.00 -14.76
CA LEU A 221 -19.87 2.43 -14.57
C LEU A 221 -19.59 3.78 -15.24
N GLN A 222 -20.06 3.98 -16.49
CA GLN A 222 -19.92 5.24 -17.22
C GLN A 222 -20.60 6.40 -16.48
N ASN A 223 -21.84 6.22 -16.00
CA ASN A 223 -22.54 7.23 -15.22
C ASN A 223 -21.79 7.56 -13.92
N LEU A 224 -21.38 6.53 -13.16
CA LEU A 224 -20.62 6.72 -11.91
C LEU A 224 -19.26 7.40 -12.17
N GLN A 225 -18.61 7.10 -13.29
CA GLN A 225 -17.35 7.74 -13.68
C GLN A 225 -17.55 9.21 -14.04
N ALA A 226 -18.65 9.54 -14.75
CA ALA A 226 -18.99 10.93 -15.07
C ALA A 226 -19.25 11.76 -13.79
N ASP A 227 -20.07 11.22 -12.86
CA ASP A 227 -20.35 11.85 -11.57
C ASP A 227 -19.08 12.02 -10.74
N GLU A 228 -18.23 11.00 -10.70
CA GLU A 228 -16.95 11.07 -9.99
C GLU A 228 -16.02 12.11 -10.60
N ALA A 229 -15.91 12.18 -11.93
CA ALA A 229 -15.09 13.17 -12.62
C ALA A 229 -15.55 14.61 -12.28
N TYR A 230 -16.87 14.85 -12.31
CA TYR A 230 -17.42 16.15 -11.89
C TYR A 230 -17.05 16.49 -10.46
N LEU A 231 -17.25 15.55 -9.52
CA LEU A 231 -16.93 15.74 -8.12
C LEU A 231 -15.42 15.92 -7.86
N GLN A 232 -14.56 15.31 -8.69
CA GLN A 232 -13.10 15.54 -8.61
C GLN A 232 -12.72 16.97 -9.02
N VAL A 233 -13.34 17.51 -10.09
CA VAL A 233 -13.12 18.90 -10.49
C VAL A 233 -13.54 19.85 -9.37
N GLN A 234 -14.76 19.67 -8.84
CA GLN A 234 -15.27 20.49 -7.71
C GLN A 234 -14.41 20.38 -6.46
N THR A 235 -13.85 19.19 -6.19
CA THR A 235 -12.92 18.98 -5.09
C THR A 235 -11.60 19.73 -5.28
N ALA A 236 -11.07 19.70 -6.52
CA ALA A 236 -9.83 20.41 -6.85
C ALA A 236 -10.01 21.93 -6.73
N GLU A 237 -11.13 22.46 -7.22
CA GLU A 237 -11.49 23.90 -7.10
C GLU A 237 -11.61 24.31 -5.62
N LEU A 238 -12.32 23.50 -4.80
CA LEU A 238 -12.44 23.75 -3.37
C LEU A 238 -11.07 23.76 -2.66
N LEU A 239 -10.21 22.78 -2.97
CA LEU A 239 -8.84 22.71 -2.42
C LEU A 239 -8.01 23.94 -2.82
N GLN A 240 -8.11 24.36 -4.08
CA GLN A 240 -7.41 25.54 -4.56
C GLN A 240 -7.90 26.79 -3.85
N ALA A 241 -9.21 26.97 -3.70
CA ALA A 241 -9.81 28.11 -3.00
C ALA A 241 -9.45 28.14 -1.50
N ALA A 242 -9.33 26.96 -0.87
CA ALA A 242 -8.97 26.85 0.54
C ALA A 242 -7.45 26.96 0.80
N ARG A 243 -6.60 26.85 -0.22
CA ARG A 243 -5.13 26.87 -0.05
C ARG A 243 -4.62 28.20 0.47
N MET A 244 -3.71 28.09 1.43
CA MET A 244 -2.93 29.21 1.95
C MET A 244 -1.53 28.74 2.37
N ALA A 245 -0.67 29.66 2.75
CA ALA A 245 0.69 29.35 3.19
C ALA A 245 0.64 28.36 4.38
N GLY A 246 1.14 27.14 4.15
CA GLY A 246 1.27 26.11 5.18
C GLY A 246 0.05 25.23 5.43
N GLY A 247 -1.11 25.48 4.78
CA GLY A 247 -2.29 24.65 5.06
C GLY A 247 -3.54 25.03 4.27
N LEU A 248 -4.72 24.75 4.87
CA LEU A 248 -6.02 25.05 4.29
C LEU A 248 -6.84 25.96 5.22
N GLN A 249 -7.52 26.94 4.65
CA GLN A 249 -8.44 27.82 5.37
C GLN A 249 -9.72 27.07 5.76
N THR A 250 -10.00 26.95 7.06
CA THR A 250 -11.14 26.18 7.56
C THR A 250 -12.48 26.80 7.18
N ALA A 251 -12.59 28.13 7.13
CA ALA A 251 -13.83 28.81 6.77
C ALA A 251 -14.32 28.44 5.34
N VAL A 252 -13.40 28.32 4.38
CA VAL A 252 -13.73 27.87 3.01
C VAL A 252 -14.20 26.41 3.02
N LEU A 253 -13.51 25.54 3.77
CA LEU A 253 -13.90 24.13 3.87
C LEU A 253 -15.26 23.96 4.55
N THR A 254 -15.52 24.67 5.65
CA THR A 254 -16.79 24.54 6.41
C THR A 254 -17.98 25.11 5.66
N ALA A 255 -17.79 26.10 4.79
CA ALA A 255 -18.84 26.61 3.91
C ALA A 255 -19.24 25.65 2.78
N ALA A 256 -18.36 24.72 2.41
CA ALA A 256 -18.62 23.76 1.35
C ALA A 256 -19.58 22.63 1.80
N PRO A 257 -20.38 22.07 0.88
CA PRO A 257 -21.21 20.88 1.16
C PRO A 257 -20.36 19.72 1.72
N LEU A 258 -20.92 19.01 2.71
CA LEU A 258 -20.22 17.92 3.42
C LEU A 258 -19.54 16.89 2.50
N PRO A 259 -20.17 16.41 1.40
CA PRO A 259 -19.53 15.47 0.50
C PRO A 259 -18.26 16.03 -0.16
N LEU A 260 -18.26 17.29 -0.59
CA LEU A 260 -17.11 17.94 -1.21
C LEU A 260 -16.02 18.23 -0.16
N ARG A 261 -16.41 18.70 1.01
CA ARG A 261 -15.49 18.95 2.11
C ARG A 261 -14.71 17.70 2.49
N ARG A 262 -15.41 16.56 2.67
CA ARG A 262 -14.77 15.28 2.99
C ARG A 262 -13.84 14.78 1.88
N ARG A 263 -14.19 14.99 0.62
CA ARG A 263 -13.32 14.69 -0.53
C ARG A 263 -12.07 15.57 -0.52
N ALA A 264 -12.22 16.84 -0.26
CA ALA A 264 -11.10 17.78 -0.17
C ALA A 264 -10.15 17.41 0.99
N LEU A 265 -10.69 17.08 2.16
CA LEU A 265 -9.90 16.59 3.29
C LEU A 265 -9.16 15.29 2.96
N THR A 266 -9.83 14.31 2.35
CA THR A 266 -9.21 13.06 1.91
C THR A 266 -8.06 13.33 0.94
N ALA A 267 -8.29 14.15 -0.09
CA ALA A 267 -7.28 14.48 -1.08
C ALA A 267 -6.09 15.24 -0.47
N PHE A 268 -6.34 16.15 0.47
CA PHE A 268 -5.28 16.87 1.19
C PHE A 268 -4.43 15.93 2.05
N LEU A 269 -5.05 14.97 2.74
CA LEU A 269 -4.35 13.97 3.54
C LEU A 269 -3.53 13.03 2.66
N GLU A 270 -4.12 12.50 1.56
CA GLU A 270 -3.43 11.63 0.60
C GLU A 270 -2.21 12.33 -0.04
N GLN A 271 -2.32 13.61 -0.43
CA GLN A 271 -1.23 14.41 -0.97
C GLN A 271 -0.05 14.55 0.01
N ASN A 272 -0.35 14.57 1.30
CA ASN A 272 0.64 14.67 2.37
C ASN A 272 1.03 13.32 2.98
N ARG A 273 0.63 12.20 2.37
CA ARG A 273 0.94 10.82 2.79
C ARG A 273 0.37 10.43 4.17
N PHE A 274 -0.73 11.04 4.57
CA PHE A 274 -1.46 10.64 5.76
C PHE A 274 -2.48 9.56 5.43
N GLY A 275 -2.57 8.53 6.28
CA GLY A 275 -3.65 7.56 6.22
C GLY A 275 -4.96 8.17 6.73
N VAL A 276 -6.08 7.77 6.11
CA VAL A 276 -7.42 8.25 6.51
C VAL A 276 -8.45 7.14 6.40
N ASP A 277 -9.34 7.07 7.37
CA ASP A 277 -10.56 6.27 7.35
C ASP A 277 -11.78 7.14 7.65
N ALA A 278 -12.97 6.54 7.64
CA ALA A 278 -14.22 7.26 7.86
C ALA A 278 -14.31 7.92 9.26
N LEU A 279 -13.71 7.29 10.28
CA LEU A 279 -13.69 7.83 11.65
C LEU A 279 -12.82 9.09 11.73
N HIS A 280 -11.60 9.01 11.16
CA HIS A 280 -10.70 10.17 11.11
C HIS A 280 -11.31 11.34 10.34
N LEU A 281 -12.03 11.07 9.22
CA LEU A 281 -12.72 12.13 8.48
C LEU A 281 -13.84 12.80 9.31
N ALA A 282 -14.60 12.04 10.07
CA ALA A 282 -15.63 12.61 10.94
C ALA A 282 -15.01 13.47 12.06
N GLN A 283 -13.93 13.00 12.68
CA GLN A 283 -13.19 13.76 13.69
C GLN A 283 -12.54 15.02 13.12
N LEU A 284 -12.05 14.97 11.87
CA LEU A 284 -11.52 16.14 11.19
C LEU A 284 -12.60 17.18 10.91
N ASP A 285 -13.80 16.76 10.49
CA ASP A 285 -14.95 17.66 10.31
C ASP A 285 -15.27 18.42 11.61
N GLU A 286 -15.25 17.74 12.76
CA GLU A 286 -15.45 18.37 14.07
C GLU A 286 -14.30 19.32 14.43
N LEU A 287 -13.05 18.91 14.14
CA LEU A 287 -11.86 19.71 14.40
C LEU A 287 -11.86 21.03 13.62
N LEU A 288 -12.39 21.04 12.37
CA LEU A 288 -12.48 22.29 11.59
C LEU A 288 -13.29 23.37 12.28
N ALA A 289 -14.32 22.98 13.06
CA ALA A 289 -15.18 23.91 13.80
C ALA A 289 -14.66 24.22 15.21
N SER A 290 -14.15 23.21 15.93
CA SER A 290 -13.72 23.35 17.33
C SER A 290 -12.30 23.86 17.50
N GLY A 291 -11.45 23.72 16.48
CA GLY A 291 -10.01 23.93 16.60
C GLY A 291 -9.32 22.84 17.44
N GLY A 292 -8.00 22.93 17.53
CA GLY A 292 -7.21 22.00 18.35
C GLY A 292 -6.31 21.06 17.54
N ARG A 293 -6.07 19.85 18.08
CA ARG A 293 -5.14 18.85 17.52
C ARG A 293 -5.81 17.48 17.45
N LEU A 294 -5.63 16.78 16.33
CA LEU A 294 -6.10 15.42 16.10
C LEU A 294 -4.94 14.54 15.66
N GLN A 295 -4.80 13.37 16.28
CA GLN A 295 -3.83 12.37 15.86
C GLN A 295 -4.40 11.58 14.67
N LEU A 296 -3.60 11.46 13.61
CA LEU A 296 -3.90 10.70 12.39
C LEU A 296 -2.82 9.64 12.14
N PRO A 297 -3.12 8.58 11.36
CA PRO A 297 -2.07 7.70 10.85
C PRO A 297 -1.08 8.50 9.99
N GLY A 298 0.17 8.60 10.45
CA GLY A 298 1.22 9.36 9.78
C GLY A 298 1.55 10.70 10.43
N GLY A 299 0.82 11.13 11.50
CA GLY A 299 1.16 12.38 12.19
C GLY A 299 -0.03 13.05 12.89
N PHE A 300 -0.10 14.37 12.80
CA PHE A 300 -1.14 15.16 13.46
C PHE A 300 -1.75 16.17 12.49
N ALA A 301 -3.05 16.40 12.65
CA ALA A 301 -3.73 17.57 12.09
C ALA A 301 -3.92 18.62 13.18
N HIS A 302 -3.66 19.87 12.85
CA HIS A 302 -3.84 21.02 13.74
C HIS A 302 -4.78 22.02 13.10
N VAL A 303 -5.70 22.56 13.87
CA VAL A 303 -6.51 23.71 13.47
C VAL A 303 -6.25 24.83 14.45
N GLN A 304 -5.54 25.86 13.99
CA GLN A 304 -5.27 27.09 14.76
C GLN A 304 -5.54 28.33 13.89
N ARG A 305 -6.20 29.33 14.48
CA ARG A 305 -6.50 30.61 13.83
C ARG A 305 -7.18 30.45 12.45
N GLY A 306 -8.06 29.45 12.34
CA GLY A 306 -8.79 29.19 11.10
C GLY A 306 -7.97 28.49 9.99
N VAL A 307 -6.83 27.89 10.33
CA VAL A 307 -5.97 27.18 9.39
C VAL A 307 -5.82 25.72 9.81
N LEU A 308 -6.11 24.80 8.90
CA LEU A 308 -5.79 23.38 9.03
C LEU A 308 -4.40 23.13 8.48
N THR A 309 -3.51 22.63 9.32
CA THR A 309 -2.14 22.22 8.98
C THR A 309 -1.91 20.76 9.30
N LEU A 310 -0.95 20.12 8.62
CA LEU A 310 -0.53 18.75 8.89
C LEU A 310 0.93 18.76 9.35
N GLU A 311 1.16 18.04 10.43
CA GLU A 311 2.49 17.76 10.97
C GLU A 311 2.74 16.26 10.77
N ALA A 312 3.62 15.90 9.83
CA ALA A 312 4.03 14.51 9.69
C ALA A 312 4.57 14.03 11.05
N ALA A 313 4.25 12.78 11.44
CA ALA A 313 5.01 12.16 12.49
C ALA A 313 6.46 12.16 12.00
N GLY A 314 7.22 13.13 12.44
CA GLY A 314 8.65 13.10 12.23
C GLY A 314 9.11 11.73 12.67
N ALA A 315 10.07 11.12 12.01
CA ALA A 315 10.97 10.23 12.72
C ALA A 315 11.28 11.04 14.00
N PRO A 316 10.96 10.53 15.21
CA PRO A 316 11.26 11.28 16.39
C PRO A 316 12.70 11.74 16.18
N PRO A 317 13.04 13.02 16.41
CA PRO A 317 14.43 13.37 16.41
C PRO A 317 15.04 12.23 17.20
N ALA A 318 16.12 11.65 16.69
CA ALA A 318 16.89 10.72 17.49
C ALA A 318 17.35 11.57 18.68
N ALA A 319 16.42 11.80 19.59
CA ALA A 319 16.71 12.28 20.91
C ALA A 319 17.59 11.17 21.41
N ALA A 320 18.88 11.40 21.35
CA ALA A 320 19.87 10.51 21.88
C ALA A 320 19.57 10.46 23.37
N ILE A 321 18.75 9.47 23.75
CA ILE A 321 18.66 9.17 25.20
C ILE A 321 20.03 8.64 25.56
N ALA A 322 20.78 9.45 26.25
CA ALA A 322 22.02 9.02 26.86
C ALA A 322 21.65 8.15 28.07
N TYR A 323 22.08 6.90 28.05
CA TYR A 323 21.91 5.97 29.16
C TYR A 323 23.23 5.91 29.95
N GLU A 324 23.16 6.33 31.19
CA GLU A 324 24.24 6.12 32.12
C GLU A 324 24.09 4.75 32.80
N GLN A 325 25.14 3.95 32.70
CA GLN A 325 25.20 2.58 33.22
C GLN A 325 26.09 2.59 34.44
N ILE A 326 25.55 2.27 35.63
CA ILE A 326 26.25 2.35 36.88
C ILE A 326 26.22 0.98 37.56
N VAL A 327 27.38 0.46 37.90
CA VAL A 327 27.54 -0.83 38.60
C VAL A 327 27.97 -0.56 40.04
N VAL A 328 27.21 -1.12 40.99
CA VAL A 328 27.45 -0.96 42.44
C VAL A 328 27.23 -2.29 43.14
N SER A 329 27.67 -2.38 44.39
CA SER A 329 27.33 -3.50 45.25
C SER A 329 25.85 -3.51 45.61
N VAL A 330 25.29 -4.67 45.96
CA VAL A 330 23.88 -4.77 46.39
C VAL A 330 23.58 -3.84 47.57
N ALA A 331 24.48 -3.69 48.53
CA ALA A 331 24.30 -2.83 49.70
C ALA A 331 24.21 -1.35 49.29
N GLU A 332 25.08 -0.89 48.44
CA GLU A 332 25.04 0.47 47.89
C GLU A 332 23.78 0.72 47.06
N PHE A 333 23.37 -0.25 46.22
CA PHE A 333 22.17 -0.14 45.45
C PHE A 333 20.92 0.02 46.32
N LEU A 334 20.78 -0.76 47.38
CA LEU A 334 19.67 -0.65 48.30
C LEU A 334 19.63 0.74 48.97
N THR A 335 20.80 1.27 49.36
CA THR A 335 20.94 2.63 49.92
C THR A 335 20.51 3.70 48.90
N ILE A 336 20.96 3.59 47.65
CA ILE A 336 20.61 4.52 46.57
C ILE A 336 19.10 4.47 46.31
N ARG A 337 18.51 3.29 46.27
CA ARG A 337 17.09 3.10 46.04
C ARG A 337 16.21 3.68 47.15
N GLU A 338 16.65 3.64 48.39
CA GLU A 338 15.91 4.18 49.54
C GLU A 338 16.08 5.68 49.73
N LEU A 339 17.24 6.23 49.44
CA LEU A 339 17.60 7.61 49.79
C LEU A 339 17.60 8.58 48.62
N SER A 340 17.68 8.10 47.38
CA SER A 340 17.79 8.98 46.20
C SER A 340 16.46 9.20 45.50
N GLN A 341 16.23 10.42 45.00
CA GLN A 341 15.13 10.75 44.08
C GLN A 341 15.46 10.40 42.61
N ILE A 342 16.53 9.60 42.37
CA ILE A 342 16.97 9.21 41.02
C ILE A 342 15.96 8.26 40.42
N LYS A 343 15.45 8.61 39.27
CA LYS A 343 14.53 7.75 38.49
C LYS A 343 15.33 6.66 37.75
N ILE A 344 15.37 5.47 38.31
CA ILE A 344 16.03 4.31 37.70
C ILE A 344 15.11 3.74 36.63
N ASP A 345 15.60 3.62 35.37
CA ASP A 345 14.86 3.05 34.26
C ASP A 345 14.75 1.52 34.35
N PHE A 346 15.80 0.84 34.74
CA PHE A 346 15.80 -0.57 35.14
C PHE A 346 17.07 -0.90 35.95
N TYR A 347 17.05 -2.06 36.60
CA TYR A 347 18.20 -2.64 37.26
C TYR A 347 18.23 -4.15 37.11
N CYS A 348 19.40 -4.76 37.12
CA CYS A 348 19.58 -6.20 36.96
C CYS A 348 20.89 -6.67 37.62
N ASP A 349 21.05 -7.97 37.73
CA ASP A 349 22.26 -8.62 38.22
C ASP A 349 23.37 -8.47 37.18
N TYR A 350 24.41 -7.73 37.53
CA TYR A 350 25.54 -7.46 36.64
C TYR A 350 26.34 -8.72 36.32
N ASP A 351 26.44 -9.66 37.25
CA ASP A 351 27.26 -10.88 37.10
C ASP A 351 26.58 -11.87 36.11
N LYS A 352 25.31 -11.66 35.77
CA LYS A 352 24.55 -12.46 34.80
C LYS A 352 24.55 -11.88 33.40
N ILE A 353 25.12 -10.69 33.17
CA ILE A 353 25.23 -10.06 31.86
C ILE A 353 26.40 -10.68 31.10
N THR A 354 26.21 -10.95 29.81
CA THR A 354 27.22 -11.51 28.92
C THR A 354 27.66 -10.46 27.91
N GLY A 355 28.91 -10.04 27.97
CA GLY A 355 29.46 -9.01 27.07
C GLY A 355 29.06 -7.59 27.43
N SER A 356 28.79 -6.74 26.45
CA SER A 356 28.46 -5.33 26.64
C SER A 356 26.98 -5.04 26.50
N VAL A 357 26.44 -4.15 27.35
CA VAL A 357 25.04 -3.71 27.24
C VAL A 357 24.92 -2.65 26.17
N ARG A 358 24.01 -2.89 25.21
CA ARG A 358 23.68 -1.99 24.09
C ARG A 358 22.22 -1.62 24.12
N PHE A 359 21.92 -0.40 23.69
CA PHE A 359 20.55 0.10 23.59
C PHE A 359 20.12 0.20 22.13
N ARG A 360 18.91 -0.27 21.83
CA ARG A 360 18.33 -0.18 20.50
C ARG A 360 16.83 0.06 20.52
N GLN A 361 16.30 0.39 19.37
CA GLN A 361 14.84 0.43 19.15
C GLN A 361 14.27 -0.99 19.10
N ARG A 362 12.99 -1.10 19.41
CA ARG A 362 12.24 -2.34 19.28
C ARG A 362 12.20 -2.83 17.83
N GLN A 363 12.39 -4.11 17.62
CA GLN A 363 12.24 -4.80 16.34
C GLN A 363 10.98 -5.67 16.33
N ALA A 364 10.51 -6.03 15.12
CA ALA A 364 9.42 -6.99 14.97
C ALA A 364 9.85 -8.37 15.48
N GLY A 365 9.02 -9.02 16.29
CA GLY A 365 9.35 -10.32 16.89
C GLY A 365 10.01 -10.24 18.27
N ASP A 366 10.47 -9.09 18.74
CA ASP A 366 11.08 -8.94 20.07
C ASP A 366 10.18 -9.45 21.20
N ARG A 367 10.77 -10.25 22.07
CA ARG A 367 10.13 -10.83 23.25
C ARG A 367 11.04 -10.71 24.46
N ILE A 368 10.43 -10.60 25.64
CA ILE A 368 11.10 -10.61 26.93
C ILE A 368 10.34 -11.50 27.90
N SER A 369 11.05 -12.12 28.84
CA SER A 369 10.47 -12.87 29.97
C SER A 369 10.62 -12.01 31.24
N PRO A 370 9.63 -11.18 31.61
CA PRO A 370 9.78 -10.26 32.74
C PRO A 370 10.09 -11.00 34.05
N ALA A 371 11.08 -10.52 34.80
CA ALA A 371 11.47 -11.12 36.08
C ALA A 371 10.26 -11.23 37.02
N GLY A 372 10.13 -12.39 37.67
CA GLY A 372 9.06 -12.68 38.63
C GLY A 372 7.69 -13.02 38.01
N ARG A 373 7.54 -13.13 36.67
CA ARG A 373 6.24 -13.37 36.02
C ARG A 373 6.07 -14.71 35.33
N GLY A 374 7.13 -15.50 35.18
CA GLY A 374 7.07 -16.86 34.63
C GLY A 374 6.50 -17.01 33.23
N CYS A 375 6.41 -15.93 32.42
CA CYS A 375 5.85 -15.97 31.07
C CYS A 375 6.61 -15.04 30.12
N SER A 376 6.74 -15.45 28.85
CA SER A 376 7.32 -14.62 27.79
C SER A 376 6.26 -13.73 27.13
N LYS A 377 6.56 -12.46 26.93
CA LYS A 377 5.67 -11.47 26.32
C LYS A 377 6.34 -10.78 25.12
N SER A 378 5.56 -10.46 24.08
CA SER A 378 6.05 -9.58 23.02
C SER A 378 6.17 -8.15 23.56
N LEU A 379 7.19 -7.40 23.10
CA LEU A 379 7.38 -6.00 23.52
C LEU A 379 6.18 -5.12 23.18
N LYS A 380 5.41 -5.44 22.11
CA LYS A 380 4.16 -4.74 21.80
C LYS A 380 3.14 -4.83 22.94
N LYS A 381 2.95 -6.03 23.51
CA LYS A 381 2.05 -6.24 24.66
C LYS A 381 2.60 -5.59 25.92
N LEU A 382 3.92 -5.68 26.13
CA LEU A 382 4.59 -5.07 27.29
C LEU A 382 4.41 -3.54 27.28
N TYR A 383 4.61 -2.87 26.16
CA TYR A 383 4.41 -1.42 26.04
C TYR A 383 2.96 -0.98 26.33
N CYS A 384 1.98 -1.80 25.94
CA CYS A 384 0.58 -1.52 26.28
C CYS A 384 0.32 -1.68 27.79
N GLU A 385 0.87 -2.72 28.41
CA GLU A 385 0.70 -3.01 29.84
C GLU A 385 1.32 -1.91 30.72
N TYR A 386 2.53 -1.47 30.38
CA TYR A 386 3.25 -0.39 31.09
C TYR A 386 2.82 1.01 30.63
N ARG A 387 1.80 1.12 29.75
CA ARG A 387 1.26 2.38 29.21
C ARG A 387 2.36 3.28 28.62
N VAL A 388 3.36 2.68 27.96
CA VAL A 388 4.43 3.44 27.30
C VAL A 388 3.81 4.32 26.22
N PRO A 389 3.96 5.66 26.28
CA PRO A 389 3.41 6.58 25.28
C PRO A 389 3.92 6.27 23.89
N GLN A 390 3.11 6.49 22.86
CA GLN A 390 3.47 6.15 21.48
C GLN A 390 4.72 6.90 21.02
N SER A 391 4.90 8.15 21.43
CA SER A 391 6.09 8.96 21.18
C SER A 391 7.39 8.35 21.73
N ARG A 392 7.33 7.65 22.86
CA ARG A 392 8.50 6.97 23.44
C ARG A 392 8.77 5.60 22.85
N ARG A 393 7.84 4.95 22.15
CA ARG A 393 8.02 3.59 21.60
C ARG A 393 9.03 3.52 20.45
N ALA A 394 9.32 4.65 19.82
CA ALA A 394 10.33 4.79 18.77
C ALA A 394 11.73 5.08 19.30
N LEU A 395 11.89 5.29 20.61
CA LEU A 395 13.18 5.53 21.24
C LEU A 395 13.93 4.20 21.47
N PRO A 396 15.27 4.22 21.68
CA PRO A 396 16.08 3.02 21.94
C PRO A 396 15.87 2.51 23.38
N LEU A 397 14.66 2.00 23.69
CA LEU A 397 14.27 1.53 25.02
C LEU A 397 14.70 0.08 25.32
N VAL A 398 15.17 -0.67 24.34
CA VAL A 398 15.54 -2.08 24.50
C VAL A 398 17.00 -2.17 24.82
N ALA A 399 17.33 -2.69 26.02
CA ALA A 399 18.68 -3.04 26.43
C ALA A 399 18.95 -4.51 26.13
N GLU A 400 20.06 -4.82 25.48
CA GLU A 400 20.49 -6.18 25.15
C GLU A 400 21.96 -6.39 25.46
N ASP A 401 22.32 -7.64 25.75
CA ASP A 401 23.69 -8.14 25.83
C ASP A 401 23.96 -9.10 24.66
N ASP A 402 25.07 -9.81 24.67
CA ASP A 402 25.43 -10.73 23.57
C ASP A 402 24.52 -11.98 23.47
N LEU A 403 23.69 -12.26 24.49
CA LEU A 403 22.73 -13.35 24.50
C LEU A 403 21.28 -12.91 24.18
N GLY A 404 21.00 -11.62 24.13
CA GLY A 404 19.70 -11.07 23.79
C GLY A 404 19.17 -10.00 24.73
N ILE A 405 17.86 -9.78 24.74
CA ILE A 405 17.22 -8.71 25.51
C ILE A 405 17.37 -8.95 27.01
N ILE A 406 17.93 -7.98 27.73
CA ILE A 406 18.08 -7.98 29.20
C ILE A 406 17.06 -7.11 29.90
N ALA A 407 16.60 -6.03 29.25
CA ALA A 407 15.62 -5.12 29.86
C ALA A 407 14.91 -4.26 28.83
N VAL A 408 13.84 -3.63 29.27
CA VAL A 408 13.16 -2.55 28.58
C VAL A 408 13.10 -1.35 29.52
N ALA A 409 13.75 -0.25 29.14
CA ALA A 409 13.85 0.95 29.94
C ALA A 409 12.48 1.50 30.35
N GLY A 410 12.31 1.77 31.63
CA GLY A 410 11.04 2.21 32.23
C GLY A 410 9.95 1.13 32.35
N CYS A 411 10.29 -0.15 32.06
CA CYS A 411 9.34 -1.26 32.16
C CYS A 411 9.82 -2.37 33.11
N CYS A 412 10.77 -3.21 32.67
CA CYS A 412 11.22 -4.37 33.44
C CYS A 412 12.55 -4.91 32.92
N CYS A 413 13.23 -5.74 33.72
CA CYS A 413 14.32 -6.59 33.27
C CYS A 413 13.84 -8.01 32.92
N ASP A 414 14.65 -8.72 32.15
CA ASP A 414 14.43 -10.14 31.82
C ASP A 414 14.74 -11.04 33.03
N GLN A 415 14.00 -12.14 33.14
CA GLN A 415 14.18 -13.11 34.22
C GLN A 415 15.61 -13.67 34.27
N ARG A 416 16.29 -13.78 33.14
CA ARG A 416 17.67 -14.26 33.03
C ARG A 416 18.66 -13.43 33.85
N VAL A 417 18.44 -12.12 33.87
CA VAL A 417 19.31 -11.16 34.59
C VAL A 417 18.66 -10.59 35.86
N GLY A 418 17.58 -11.20 36.32
CA GLY A 418 16.91 -10.78 37.55
C GLY A 418 17.80 -10.86 38.79
N VAL A 419 17.68 -9.89 39.69
CA VAL A 419 18.38 -9.83 40.98
C VAL A 419 17.78 -10.88 41.90
N ASP A 420 18.62 -11.66 42.58
CA ASP A 420 18.25 -12.67 43.56
C ASP A 420 19.20 -12.71 44.78
N ALA A 421 19.04 -13.69 45.67
CA ALA A 421 19.84 -13.83 46.87
C ALA A 421 21.34 -14.08 46.63
N THR A 422 21.75 -14.44 45.42
CA THR A 422 23.13 -14.72 45.03
C THR A 422 23.83 -13.54 44.37
N THR A 423 23.07 -12.50 43.99
CA THR A 423 23.59 -11.30 43.34
C THR A 423 24.59 -10.56 44.23
N ARG A 424 25.74 -10.19 43.69
CA ARG A 424 26.76 -9.42 44.35
C ARG A 424 26.86 -8.00 43.85
N SER A 425 26.72 -7.83 42.52
CA SER A 425 26.82 -6.54 41.85
C SER A 425 25.50 -6.27 41.06
N VAL A 426 25.03 -5.05 41.15
CA VAL A 426 23.82 -4.59 40.46
C VAL A 426 24.20 -3.55 39.42
N LEU A 427 23.81 -3.79 38.16
CA LEU A 427 23.75 -2.74 37.14
C LEU A 427 22.41 -2.02 37.27
N TYR A 428 22.45 -0.70 37.47
CA TYR A 428 21.26 0.11 37.26
C TYR A 428 21.49 1.17 36.17
N VAL A 429 20.42 1.57 35.50
CA VAL A 429 20.49 2.47 34.35
C VAL A 429 19.57 3.66 34.58
N VAL A 430 20.07 4.83 34.25
CA VAL A 430 19.40 6.12 34.33
C VAL A 430 19.42 6.75 32.95
N SER A 431 18.27 7.25 32.48
CA SER A 431 18.22 8.02 31.24
C SER A 431 18.34 9.51 31.49
N HIS A 432 19.18 10.17 30.72
CA HIS A 432 19.27 11.62 30.64
C HIS A 432 18.61 12.05 29.32
N THR A 433 17.50 12.83 29.39
CA THR A 433 16.96 13.54 28.23
C THR A 433 17.71 14.84 28.11
N GLU A 434 18.43 15.03 27.01
CA GLU A 434 18.88 16.37 26.65
C GLU A 434 17.61 17.18 26.30
N ASP A 435 17.37 18.29 27.04
CA ASP A 435 16.31 19.26 26.81
C ASP A 435 16.45 19.97 25.44
#